data_59e55080936d3171201c9ba33c8d42af
#
_entry.id   59e55080936d3171201c9ba33c8d42af
#
_cell.length_a   1.000
_cell.length_b   1.000
_cell.length_c   1.000
_cell.angle_alpha   90.00
_cell.angle_beta   90.00
_cell.angle_gamma   90.00
#
_symmetry.space_group_name_H-M   'P 1'
#
loop_
_entity.id
_entity.type
_entity.pdbx_description
1 polymer ?
#
loop_
_entity_poly.entity_id
_entity_poly.type
_entity_poly.pdbx_seq_one_letter_code
_entity_poly.pdbx_strand_id
1 'polypeptide(L)'
;MYMAWIQLVHRKNWNSVICAHLKDAAANIKGMYSKLLENYPAWLIDADKPLKFQPYEKMGNTSVIAETGCKVTIGSAETPESVRGSDAVMAHLSEVAFWPHTRLKSPESLIRSVCGSVALLPDSVVVMESTANGTGNYFHQECERAKRGESDKRFLFIPWFEIEMYSVPVEDYDALITSLTDYEKNLWD
;
A
#
# COMPACT_ATOMS: atom_id res chain seq x y z
N MET A 1 -1.24 -7.64 2.42
CA MET A 1 -1.92 -8.96 2.48
C MET A 1 -2.22 -9.51 1.08
N TYR A 2 -3.03 -8.84 0.21
CA TYR A 2 -3.41 -9.35 -1.12
C TYR A 2 -2.22 -9.78 -1.98
N MET A 3 -1.22 -8.91 -2.14
CA MET A 3 -0.03 -9.20 -2.95
C MET A 3 0.72 -10.46 -2.48
N ALA A 4 0.88 -10.59 -1.14
CA ALA A 4 1.52 -11.76 -0.57
C ALA A 4 0.70 -13.04 -0.81
N TRP A 5 -0.62 -12.96 -0.68
CA TRP A 5 -1.51 -14.09 -0.95
C TRP A 5 -1.42 -14.54 -2.42
N ILE A 6 -1.43 -13.62 -3.38
CA ILE A 6 -1.24 -13.95 -4.79
C ILE A 6 0.13 -14.62 -5.03
N GLN A 7 1.21 -14.07 -4.45
CA GLN A 7 2.57 -14.55 -4.63
C GLN A 7 2.86 -15.89 -3.94
N LEU A 8 2.14 -16.21 -2.88
CA LEU A 8 2.32 -17.45 -2.13
C LEU A 8 1.43 -18.58 -2.62
N VAL A 9 0.20 -18.26 -3.03
CA VAL A 9 -0.84 -19.28 -3.26
C VAL A 9 -1.17 -19.44 -4.75
N HIS A 10 -1.23 -18.34 -5.50
CA HIS A 10 -1.82 -18.37 -6.84
C HIS A 10 -0.82 -18.26 -7.99
N ARG A 11 0.30 -17.60 -7.79
CA ARG A 11 1.22 -17.26 -8.88
C ARG A 11 2.68 -17.54 -8.51
N LYS A 12 3.44 -17.96 -9.51
CA LYS A 12 4.90 -18.08 -9.43
C LYS A 12 5.54 -17.04 -10.36
N ASN A 13 6.74 -16.58 -10.01
CA ASN A 13 7.47 -15.53 -10.75
C ASN A 13 6.65 -14.24 -10.92
N TRP A 14 5.81 -13.93 -9.95
CA TRP A 14 4.89 -12.79 -9.96
C TRP A 14 5.50 -11.63 -9.17
N ASN A 15 6.04 -10.65 -9.88
CA ASN A 15 6.80 -9.58 -9.26
C ASN A 15 5.90 -8.45 -8.76
N SER A 16 6.29 -7.84 -7.65
CA SER A 16 5.58 -6.70 -7.09
C SER A 16 6.52 -5.58 -6.67
N VAL A 17 5.98 -4.36 -6.65
CA VAL A 17 6.66 -3.18 -6.14
C VAL A 17 5.83 -2.53 -5.04
N ILE A 18 6.49 -2.12 -3.97
CA ILE A 18 5.90 -1.33 -2.89
C ILE A 18 6.72 -0.05 -2.75
N CYS A 19 6.06 1.09 -2.85
CA CYS A 19 6.71 2.39 -2.72
C CYS A 19 6.08 3.17 -1.56
N ALA A 20 6.84 3.37 -0.51
CA ALA A 20 6.44 4.19 0.63
C ALA A 20 6.84 5.67 0.43
N HIS A 21 6.30 6.57 1.27
CA HIS A 21 6.67 7.98 1.21
C HIS A 21 8.11 8.23 1.70
N LEU A 22 8.56 7.52 2.77
CA LEU A 22 9.88 7.64 3.40
C LEU A 22 10.66 6.31 3.37
N LYS A 23 11.98 6.40 3.49
CA LYS A 23 12.87 5.23 3.60
C LYS A 23 12.58 4.36 4.82
N ASP A 24 12.34 4.98 5.97
CA ASP A 24 12.01 4.26 7.21
C ASP A 24 10.68 3.53 7.11
N ALA A 25 9.68 4.15 6.46
CA ALA A 25 8.41 3.49 6.17
C ALA A 25 8.61 2.28 5.25
N ALA A 26 9.45 2.39 4.23
CA ALA A 26 9.81 1.27 3.35
C ALA A 26 10.49 0.13 4.13
N ALA A 27 11.40 0.45 5.06
CA ALA A 27 12.06 -0.53 5.93
C ALA A 27 11.06 -1.25 6.84
N ASN A 28 10.10 -0.52 7.43
CA ASN A 28 9.04 -1.09 8.24
C ASN A 28 8.13 -2.03 7.43
N ILE A 29 7.75 -1.64 6.22
CA ILE A 29 6.95 -2.50 5.32
C ILE A 29 7.73 -3.79 4.99
N LYS A 30 9.03 -3.69 4.72
CA LYS A 30 9.88 -4.85 4.49
C LYS A 30 9.90 -5.80 5.70
N GLY A 31 10.01 -5.24 6.91
CA GLY A 31 9.94 -6.00 8.17
C GLY A 31 8.60 -6.70 8.35
N MET A 32 7.49 -6.02 8.09
CA MET A 32 6.14 -6.61 8.15
C MET A 32 5.97 -7.75 7.13
N TYR A 33 6.47 -7.55 5.91
CA TYR A 33 6.41 -8.58 4.87
C TYR A 33 7.25 -9.81 5.24
N SER A 34 8.45 -9.61 5.81
CA SER A 34 9.29 -10.70 6.32
C SER A 34 8.58 -11.49 7.42
N LYS A 35 7.99 -10.80 8.41
CA LYS A 35 7.21 -11.47 9.47
C LYS A 35 6.02 -12.25 8.94
N LEU A 36 5.33 -11.73 7.91
CA LEU A 36 4.24 -12.44 7.26
C LEU A 36 4.72 -13.75 6.65
N LEU A 37 5.85 -13.73 5.94
CA LEU A 37 6.42 -14.93 5.34
C LEU A 37 6.86 -15.95 6.39
N GLU A 38 7.56 -15.50 7.44
CA GLU A 38 8.04 -16.36 8.52
C GLU A 38 6.91 -17.07 9.28
N ASN A 39 5.74 -16.42 9.39
CA ASN A 39 4.57 -16.96 10.08
C ASN A 39 3.55 -17.62 9.12
N TYR A 40 3.81 -17.60 7.82
CA TYR A 40 2.93 -18.26 6.86
C TYR A 40 3.02 -19.78 7.03
N PRO A 41 1.88 -20.50 7.03
CA PRO A 41 1.89 -21.95 7.16
C PRO A 41 2.57 -22.61 5.96
N ALA A 42 3.81 -23.08 6.12
CA ALA A 42 4.63 -23.63 5.05
C ALA A 42 3.94 -24.81 4.31
N TRP A 43 3.16 -25.59 5.04
CA TRP A 43 2.40 -26.71 4.49
C TRP A 43 1.35 -26.31 3.44
N LEU A 44 0.90 -25.05 3.40
CA LEU A 44 -0.06 -24.58 2.38
C LEU A 44 0.58 -24.46 0.98
N ILE A 45 1.90 -24.48 0.89
CA ILE A 45 2.64 -24.35 -0.38
C ILE A 45 3.67 -25.47 -0.56
N ASP A 46 3.50 -26.60 0.14
CA ASP A 46 4.42 -27.74 0.12
C ASP A 46 5.89 -27.37 0.44
N ALA A 47 6.08 -26.42 1.35
CA ALA A 47 7.43 -26.03 1.79
C ALA A 47 7.83 -26.78 3.07
N ASP A 48 9.02 -27.38 3.07
CA ASP A 48 9.57 -28.10 4.23
C ASP A 48 10.08 -27.17 5.35
N LYS A 49 10.24 -25.89 5.05
CA LYS A 49 10.84 -24.88 5.95
C LYS A 49 10.05 -23.58 5.93
N PRO A 50 10.12 -22.78 7.02
CA PRO A 50 9.57 -21.44 7.03
C PRO A 50 10.07 -20.60 5.84
N LEU A 51 9.16 -19.86 5.23
CA LEU A 51 9.46 -19.00 4.09
C LEU A 51 10.38 -17.86 4.52
N LYS A 52 11.29 -17.47 3.65
CA LYS A 52 12.20 -16.34 3.90
C LYS A 52 12.35 -15.47 2.66
N PHE A 53 12.45 -14.19 2.89
CA PHE A 53 13.01 -13.28 1.90
C PHE A 53 14.51 -13.54 1.75
N GLN A 54 14.91 -13.78 0.53
CA GLN A 54 16.33 -13.83 0.16
C GLN A 54 16.70 -12.52 -0.56
N PRO A 55 17.86 -11.92 -0.27
CA PRO A 55 18.34 -10.80 -1.06
C PRO A 55 18.48 -11.20 -2.53
N TYR A 56 18.05 -10.32 -3.42
CA TYR A 56 18.28 -10.50 -4.85
C TYR A 56 19.58 -9.78 -5.21
N GLU A 57 20.62 -10.54 -5.52
CA GLU A 57 22.00 -10.05 -5.70
C GLU A 57 22.13 -8.92 -6.75
N LYS A 58 21.25 -8.92 -7.75
CA LYS A 58 21.29 -7.91 -8.83
C LYS A 58 20.63 -6.58 -8.47
N MET A 59 19.83 -6.53 -7.41
CA MET A 59 19.07 -5.34 -7.01
C MET A 59 18.93 -5.30 -5.48
N GLY A 60 19.67 -4.43 -4.82
CA GLY A 60 19.77 -4.38 -3.36
C GLY A 60 18.48 -4.06 -2.59
N ASN A 61 17.48 -3.47 -3.25
CA ASN A 61 16.16 -3.18 -2.69
C ASN A 61 15.10 -4.24 -3.03
N THR A 62 15.50 -5.30 -3.72
CA THR A 62 14.63 -6.41 -4.13
C THR A 62 14.93 -7.64 -3.28
N SER A 63 13.89 -8.32 -2.87
CA SER A 63 13.95 -9.62 -2.21
C SER A 63 13.16 -10.64 -3.01
N VAL A 64 13.53 -11.90 -2.88
CA VAL A 64 12.90 -13.03 -3.57
C VAL A 64 12.27 -13.96 -2.55
N ILE A 65 11.08 -14.44 -2.84
CA ILE A 65 10.47 -15.60 -2.18
C ILE A 65 10.95 -16.82 -2.95
N ALA A 66 11.90 -17.57 -2.36
CA ALA A 66 12.62 -18.63 -3.09
C ALA A 66 11.68 -19.72 -3.63
N GLU A 67 10.68 -20.10 -2.85
CA GLU A 67 9.74 -21.19 -3.14
C GLU A 67 8.84 -20.88 -4.35
N THR A 68 8.52 -19.61 -4.57
CA THR A 68 7.64 -19.19 -5.66
C THR A 68 8.38 -18.44 -6.79
N GLY A 69 9.63 -18.03 -6.55
CA GLY A 69 10.39 -17.19 -7.47
C GLY A 69 9.89 -15.74 -7.58
N CYS A 70 8.91 -15.37 -6.75
CA CYS A 70 8.32 -14.03 -6.78
C CYS A 70 9.28 -12.99 -6.21
N LYS A 71 9.44 -11.87 -6.90
CA LYS A 71 10.27 -10.76 -6.45
C LYS A 71 9.41 -9.67 -5.84
N VAL A 72 9.91 -9.07 -4.77
CA VAL A 72 9.29 -7.92 -4.12
C VAL A 72 10.34 -6.81 -4.03
N THR A 73 10.10 -5.73 -4.76
CA THR A 73 10.92 -4.52 -4.70
C THR A 73 10.27 -3.54 -3.74
N ILE A 74 10.97 -3.12 -2.70
CA ILE A 74 10.45 -2.19 -1.68
C ILE A 74 11.38 -0.98 -1.61
N GLY A 75 10.82 0.19 -1.86
CA GLY A 75 11.57 1.44 -1.85
C GLY A 75 10.73 2.63 -1.44
N SER A 76 11.23 3.84 -1.64
CA SER A 76 10.55 5.06 -1.23
C SER A 76 10.52 6.14 -2.31
N ALA A 77 9.54 7.02 -2.22
CA ALA A 77 9.43 8.21 -3.07
C ALA A 77 10.53 9.24 -2.82
N GLU A 78 11.22 9.18 -1.68
CA GLU A 78 12.43 9.99 -1.44
C GLU A 78 13.59 9.59 -2.37
N THR A 79 13.65 8.30 -2.73
CA THR A 79 14.66 7.75 -3.63
C THR A 79 13.97 7.01 -4.79
N PRO A 80 13.42 7.75 -5.76
CA PRO A 80 12.63 7.18 -6.87
C PRO A 80 13.33 6.07 -7.64
N GLU A 81 14.65 6.15 -7.75
CA GLU A 81 15.47 5.15 -8.44
C GLU A 81 15.38 3.75 -7.80
N SER A 82 15.00 3.70 -6.52
CA SER A 82 14.86 2.42 -5.78
C SER A 82 13.70 1.55 -6.28
N VAL A 83 12.74 2.12 -6.98
CA VAL A 83 11.54 1.41 -7.46
C VAL A 83 11.33 1.50 -8.97
N ARG A 84 12.14 2.32 -9.66
CA ARG A 84 12.09 2.42 -11.14
C ARG A 84 12.65 1.16 -11.78
N GLY A 85 12.09 0.81 -12.95
CA GLY A 85 12.55 -0.32 -13.74
C GLY A 85 12.26 -1.70 -13.13
N SER A 86 11.41 -1.78 -12.11
CA SER A 86 10.90 -3.04 -11.62
C SER A 86 9.94 -3.65 -12.66
N ASP A 87 10.19 -4.88 -13.07
CA ASP A 87 9.28 -5.67 -13.88
C ASP A 87 8.17 -6.21 -12.97
N ALA A 88 7.21 -5.34 -12.66
CA ALA A 88 6.16 -5.63 -11.69
C ALA A 88 4.80 -5.84 -12.38
N VAL A 89 4.01 -6.72 -11.83
CA VAL A 89 2.60 -6.95 -12.19
C VAL A 89 1.64 -6.49 -11.10
N MET A 90 2.17 -6.14 -9.93
CA MET A 90 1.42 -5.56 -8.82
C MET A 90 2.20 -4.38 -8.24
N ALA A 91 1.50 -3.30 -7.93
CA ALA A 91 2.08 -2.11 -7.30
C ALA A 91 1.24 -1.64 -6.11
N HIS A 92 1.91 -1.34 -4.99
CA HIS A 92 1.32 -0.68 -3.84
C HIS A 92 2.08 0.62 -3.55
N LEU A 93 1.40 1.73 -3.67
CA LEU A 93 1.92 3.08 -3.51
C LEU A 93 1.32 3.66 -2.23
N SER A 94 2.14 3.72 -1.18
CA SER A 94 1.71 4.02 0.18
C SER A 94 1.94 5.48 0.53
N GLU A 95 0.96 6.10 1.18
CA GLU A 95 0.97 7.49 1.64
C GLU A 95 1.27 8.50 0.52
N VAL A 96 0.61 8.35 -0.63
CA VAL A 96 0.88 9.13 -1.85
C VAL A 96 0.66 10.63 -1.66
N ALA A 97 -0.26 11.05 -0.78
CA ALA A 97 -0.49 12.46 -0.47
C ALA A 97 0.73 13.16 0.16
N PHE A 98 1.66 12.39 0.74
CA PHE A 98 2.89 12.89 1.40
C PHE A 98 4.14 12.77 0.51
N TRP A 99 3.99 12.30 -0.73
CA TRP A 99 5.15 12.16 -1.60
C TRP A 99 5.75 13.51 -1.98
N PRO A 100 7.09 13.60 -2.10
CA PRO A 100 7.75 14.82 -2.47
C PRO A 100 7.23 15.37 -3.81
N HIS A 101 6.84 16.64 -3.82
CA HIS A 101 6.41 17.33 -5.04
C HIS A 101 7.35 18.50 -5.30
N THR A 102 8.42 18.22 -6.03
CA THR A 102 9.42 19.20 -6.44
C THR A 102 9.63 19.10 -7.96
N ARG A 103 10.35 20.08 -8.53
CA ARG A 103 10.70 20.05 -9.96
C ARG A 103 11.44 18.78 -10.39
N LEU A 104 12.21 18.18 -9.49
CA LEU A 104 13.00 16.97 -9.75
C LEU A 104 12.33 15.68 -9.29
N LYS A 105 11.38 15.78 -8.37
CA LYS A 105 10.66 14.64 -7.79
C LYS A 105 9.17 14.95 -7.86
N SER A 106 8.49 14.36 -8.81
CA SER A 106 7.05 14.51 -9.01
C SER A 106 6.36 13.17 -8.78
N PRO A 107 5.31 13.12 -7.95
CA PRO A 107 4.50 11.91 -7.78
C PRO A 107 4.02 11.35 -9.11
N GLU A 108 3.55 12.19 -10.03
CA GLU A 108 3.06 11.79 -11.35
C GLU A 108 4.12 11.05 -12.16
N SER A 109 5.36 11.58 -12.17
CA SER A 109 6.47 10.97 -12.90
C SER A 109 6.83 9.60 -12.33
N LEU A 110 6.87 9.48 -11.00
CA LEU A 110 7.20 8.22 -10.34
C LEU A 110 6.09 7.19 -10.55
N ILE A 111 4.83 7.57 -10.35
CA ILE A 111 3.67 6.69 -10.54
C ILE A 111 3.60 6.22 -12.00
N ARG A 112 3.80 7.11 -12.95
CA ARG A 112 3.85 6.74 -14.38
C ARG A 112 4.97 5.74 -14.66
N SER A 113 6.14 5.93 -14.07
CA SER A 113 7.28 5.02 -14.24
C SER A 113 7.03 3.63 -13.63
N VAL A 114 6.38 3.58 -12.47
CA VAL A 114 6.06 2.31 -11.78
C VAL A 114 4.87 1.62 -12.43
N CYS A 115 3.76 2.34 -12.60
CA CYS A 115 2.51 1.76 -13.09
C CYS A 115 2.54 1.48 -14.60
N GLY A 116 3.33 2.25 -15.36
CA GLY A 116 3.47 2.03 -16.80
C GLY A 116 4.11 0.71 -17.19
N SER A 117 4.79 0.05 -16.26
CA SER A 117 5.36 -1.30 -16.46
C SER A 117 4.44 -2.42 -15.95
N VAL A 118 3.36 -2.08 -15.25
CA VAL A 118 2.43 -3.10 -14.71
C VAL A 118 1.59 -3.66 -15.83
N ALA A 119 1.78 -4.95 -16.12
CA ALA A 119 0.98 -5.65 -17.11
C ALA A 119 -0.47 -5.82 -16.64
N LEU A 120 -1.43 -5.54 -17.50
CA LEU A 120 -2.86 -5.76 -17.25
C LEU A 120 -3.20 -7.25 -17.42
N LEU A 121 -2.89 -8.04 -16.42
CA LEU A 121 -3.16 -9.47 -16.35
C LEU A 121 -4.21 -9.76 -15.28
N PRO A 122 -4.92 -10.90 -15.37
CA PRO A 122 -5.72 -11.35 -14.23
C PRO A 122 -4.87 -11.41 -12.96
N ASP A 123 -5.39 -10.95 -11.83
CA ASP A 123 -4.72 -10.82 -10.53
C ASP A 123 -3.68 -9.69 -10.43
N SER A 124 -3.43 -8.93 -11.50
CA SER A 124 -2.64 -7.71 -11.38
C SER A 124 -3.42 -6.63 -10.63
N VAL A 125 -2.71 -5.81 -9.88
CA VAL A 125 -3.34 -4.72 -9.11
C VAL A 125 -2.39 -3.54 -8.94
N VAL A 126 -2.94 -2.34 -9.04
CA VAL A 126 -2.28 -1.10 -8.64
C VAL A 126 -3.13 -0.44 -7.56
N VAL A 127 -2.58 -0.30 -6.37
CA VAL A 127 -3.23 0.38 -5.25
C VAL A 127 -2.43 1.63 -4.90
N MET A 128 -3.12 2.75 -4.82
CA MET A 128 -2.61 3.99 -4.22
C MET A 128 -3.45 4.26 -2.97
N GLU A 129 -2.81 4.44 -1.83
CA GLU A 129 -3.50 4.79 -0.59
C GLU A 129 -2.80 5.93 0.13
N SER A 130 -3.57 6.67 0.90
CA SER A 130 -3.06 7.70 1.80
C SER A 130 -4.14 8.16 2.77
N THR A 131 -3.71 8.67 3.91
CA THR A 131 -4.50 9.62 4.69
C THR A 131 -4.50 10.99 4.00
N ALA A 132 -5.44 11.86 4.36
CA ALA A 132 -5.54 13.19 3.79
C ALA A 132 -4.34 14.06 4.21
N ASN A 133 -3.78 14.80 3.25
CA ASN A 133 -2.72 15.80 3.48
C ASN A 133 -3.07 17.11 2.77
N GLY A 134 -4.16 17.73 3.17
CA GLY A 134 -4.68 18.95 2.56
C GLY A 134 -5.24 18.74 1.15
N THR A 135 -5.53 19.84 0.48
CA THR A 135 -6.09 19.85 -0.88
C THR A 135 -5.02 20.23 -1.91
N GLY A 136 -5.27 19.87 -3.19
CA GLY A 136 -4.45 20.30 -4.31
C GLY A 136 -3.20 19.46 -4.59
N ASN A 137 -2.83 18.49 -3.73
CA ASN A 137 -1.77 17.53 -4.04
C ASN A 137 -2.24 16.50 -5.08
N TYR A 138 -1.30 15.73 -5.62
CA TYR A 138 -1.58 14.74 -6.66
C TYR A 138 -2.63 13.71 -6.23
N PHE A 139 -2.52 13.17 -5.00
CA PHE A 139 -3.44 12.15 -4.50
C PHE A 139 -4.87 12.68 -4.41
N HIS A 140 -5.05 13.91 -3.86
CA HIS A 140 -6.36 14.56 -3.81
C HIS A 140 -6.95 14.76 -5.21
N GLN A 141 -6.15 15.27 -6.16
CA GLN A 141 -6.62 15.48 -7.54
C GLN A 141 -7.05 14.16 -8.20
N GLU A 142 -6.29 13.09 -7.98
CA GLU A 142 -6.62 11.77 -8.54
C GLU A 142 -7.87 11.16 -7.89
N CYS A 143 -8.07 11.34 -6.59
CA CYS A 143 -9.30 10.96 -5.90
C CYS A 143 -10.52 11.69 -6.48
N GLU A 144 -10.41 12.99 -6.69
CA GLU A 144 -11.51 13.79 -7.27
C GLU A 144 -11.79 13.38 -8.72
N ARG A 145 -10.78 13.09 -9.53
CA ARG A 145 -10.96 12.55 -10.89
C ARG A 145 -11.64 11.19 -10.86
N ALA A 146 -11.22 10.31 -9.95
CA ALA A 146 -11.80 8.97 -9.81
C ALA A 146 -13.29 9.04 -9.40
N LYS A 147 -13.64 9.93 -8.47
CA LYS A 147 -15.03 10.17 -8.06
C LYS A 147 -15.92 10.63 -9.23
N ARG A 148 -15.38 11.45 -10.15
CA ARG A 148 -16.09 11.91 -11.34
C ARG A 148 -16.09 10.92 -12.51
N GLY A 149 -15.45 9.77 -12.36
CA GLY A 149 -15.29 8.79 -13.46
C GLY A 149 -14.32 9.24 -14.57
N GLU A 150 -13.43 10.18 -14.28
CA GLU A 150 -12.42 10.74 -15.20
C GLU A 150 -11.05 10.09 -15.06
N SER A 151 -10.96 9.02 -14.28
CA SER A 151 -9.71 8.27 -14.02
C SER A 151 -9.90 6.80 -14.41
N ASP A 152 -8.79 6.13 -14.69
CA ASP A 152 -8.72 4.67 -14.84
C ASP A 152 -8.77 3.93 -13.48
N LYS A 153 -8.88 4.68 -12.39
CA LYS A 153 -8.85 4.16 -11.01
C LYS A 153 -10.24 4.21 -10.39
N ARG A 154 -10.50 3.25 -9.51
CA ARG A 154 -11.69 3.22 -8.68
C ARG A 154 -11.40 3.88 -7.34
N PHE A 155 -12.24 4.85 -6.95
CA PHE A 155 -12.16 5.48 -5.63
C PHE A 155 -12.78 4.56 -4.57
N LEU A 156 -12.07 4.41 -3.45
CA LEU A 156 -12.56 3.76 -2.25
C LEU A 156 -12.23 4.66 -1.05
N PHE A 157 -13.23 4.98 -0.26
CA PHE A 157 -13.08 5.67 1.01
C PHE A 157 -13.36 4.71 2.16
N ILE A 158 -12.47 4.67 3.14
CA ILE A 158 -12.61 3.86 4.35
C ILE A 158 -12.62 4.83 5.54
N PRO A 159 -13.81 5.19 6.07
CA PRO A 159 -13.89 6.12 7.18
C PRO A 159 -13.42 5.46 8.47
N TRP A 160 -12.64 6.20 9.26
CA TRP A 160 -12.08 5.70 10.51
C TRP A 160 -13.17 5.29 11.53
N PHE A 161 -14.33 5.93 11.49
CA PHE A 161 -15.44 5.67 12.40
C PHE A 161 -16.21 4.36 12.10
N GLU A 162 -15.97 3.73 10.96
CA GLU A 162 -16.48 2.38 10.63
C GLU A 162 -15.53 1.26 11.08
N ILE A 163 -14.36 1.61 11.62
CA ILE A 163 -13.36 0.62 12.04
C ILE A 163 -13.60 0.30 13.53
N GLU A 164 -14.06 -0.91 13.82
CA GLU A 164 -14.41 -1.36 15.18
C GLU A 164 -13.33 -1.09 16.22
N MET A 165 -12.04 -1.25 15.87
CA MET A 165 -10.93 -1.02 16.80
C MET A 165 -10.83 0.44 17.28
N TYR A 166 -11.51 1.38 16.64
CA TYR A 166 -11.57 2.79 17.05
C TYR A 166 -12.88 3.13 17.79
N SER A 167 -13.70 2.12 18.07
CA SER A 167 -14.94 2.27 18.81
C SER A 167 -14.77 1.82 20.25
N VAL A 168 -15.32 2.59 21.17
CA VAL A 168 -15.39 2.23 22.59
C VAL A 168 -16.86 2.18 22.99
N PRO A 169 -17.32 1.13 23.70
CA PRO A 169 -18.68 1.08 24.22
C PRO A 169 -18.94 2.28 25.14
N VAL A 170 -20.10 2.90 24.97
CA VAL A 170 -20.54 4.00 25.83
C VAL A 170 -21.29 3.42 27.03
N GLU A 171 -20.72 3.56 28.23
CA GLU A 171 -21.34 3.06 29.46
C GLU A 171 -22.49 3.95 29.96
N ASP A 172 -22.34 5.26 29.81
CA ASP A 172 -23.35 6.27 30.20
C ASP A 172 -23.62 7.19 29.01
N TYR A 173 -24.73 6.93 28.35
CA TYR A 173 -25.12 7.66 27.14
C TYR A 173 -25.58 9.11 27.46
N ASP A 174 -26.27 9.32 28.61
CA ASP A 174 -26.76 10.64 29.01
C ASP A 174 -25.59 11.56 29.38
N ALA A 175 -24.58 11.00 30.06
CA ALA A 175 -23.36 11.73 30.37
C ALA A 175 -22.60 12.12 29.10
N LEU A 176 -22.49 11.21 28.13
CA LEU A 176 -21.85 11.49 26.83
C LEU A 176 -22.58 12.65 26.13
N ILE A 177 -23.89 12.55 25.93
CA ILE A 177 -24.68 13.57 25.24
C ILE A 177 -24.55 14.95 25.93
N THR A 178 -24.49 14.96 27.25
CA THR A 178 -24.32 16.20 28.04
C THR A 178 -22.94 16.82 27.82
N SER A 179 -21.91 16.00 27.60
CA SER A 179 -20.52 16.44 27.39
C SER A 179 -20.23 16.97 25.99
N LEU A 180 -21.07 16.65 25.00
CA LEU A 180 -20.87 17.06 23.61
C LEU A 180 -21.03 18.58 23.44
N THR A 181 -20.14 19.17 22.64
CA THR A 181 -20.27 20.55 22.16
C THR A 181 -21.42 20.68 21.15
N ASP A 182 -21.89 21.89 20.91
CA ASP A 182 -22.94 22.13 19.91
C ASP A 182 -22.52 21.70 18.51
N TYR A 183 -21.24 21.81 18.19
CA TYR A 183 -20.69 21.31 16.92
C TYR A 183 -20.80 19.77 16.82
N GLU A 184 -20.43 19.05 17.87
CA GLU A 184 -20.49 17.59 17.91
C GLU A 184 -21.93 17.07 17.88
N LYS A 185 -22.86 17.77 18.55
CA LYS A 185 -24.30 17.46 18.47
C LYS A 185 -24.83 17.60 17.04
N ASN A 186 -24.42 18.65 16.33
CA ASN A 186 -24.82 18.86 14.93
C ASN A 186 -24.21 17.86 13.94
N LEU A 187 -23.16 17.14 14.31
CA LEU A 187 -22.61 16.03 13.49
C LEU A 187 -23.36 14.71 13.72
N TRP A 188 -24.14 14.63 14.78
CA TRP A 188 -24.88 13.42 15.17
C TRP A 188 -26.23 13.30 14.44
N ASP A 189 -26.83 14.42 14.08
CA ASP A 189 -28.08 14.53 13.31
C ASP A 189 -27.83 14.30 11.79
#